data_4202fd7826c1d1f6e228f4588dd97768
#
_entry.id   4202fd7826c1d1f6e228f4588dd97768
#
_cell.length_a   1.000
_cell.length_b   1.000
_cell.length_c   1.000
_cell.angle_alpha   90.00
_cell.angle_beta   90.00
_cell.angle_gamma   90.00
#
_symmetry.space_group_name_H-M   'P 1'
#
loop_
_entity.id
_entity.type
_entity.pdbx_description
1 polymer ?
#
loop_
_entity_poly.entity_id
_entity_poly.type
_entity_poly.pdbx_seq_one_letter_code
_entity_poly.pdbx_strand_id
1 'polypeptide(L)'
;MRSMIAGTVIAVAAAVSAQAAEPSMSFHYVLLQGVQVNDCMQRARVALTSGSFTLAESGNNWQYATQGDYLALISCVPAQPTVFFVSVAGPQSEQATQMARSVRDLVERRQAPTTK
;
A
#
# COMPACT_ATOMS: atom_id res chain seq x y z
N MET A 1 34.92 -33.97 -10.21
CA MET A 1 33.88 -33.97 -10.93
C MET A 1 32.64 -34.07 -10.27
N ARG A 2 32.42 -35.00 -9.51
CA ARG A 2 31.16 -35.23 -8.86
C ARG A 2 30.74 -34.08 -8.00
N SER A 3 31.66 -33.39 -7.38
CA SER A 3 31.29 -32.30 -6.48
C SER A 3 30.64 -31.15 -7.20
N MET A 4 30.87 -30.99 -8.47
CA MET A 4 30.25 -29.93 -9.17
C MET A 4 28.76 -30.07 -9.30
N ILE A 5 28.32 -31.31 -9.38
CA ILE A 5 26.91 -31.58 -9.45
C ILE A 5 26.22 -31.15 -8.19
N ALA A 6 26.86 -31.38 -7.06
CA ALA A 6 26.29 -30.98 -5.78
C ALA A 6 26.11 -29.47 -5.69
N GLY A 7 27.06 -28.72 -6.24
CA GLY A 7 26.96 -27.28 -6.24
C GLY A 7 25.78 -26.77 -7.00
N THR A 8 25.45 -27.43 -8.08
CA THR A 8 24.30 -27.01 -8.87
C THR A 8 23.02 -27.17 -8.10
N VAL A 9 22.89 -28.26 -7.36
CA VAL A 9 21.69 -28.47 -6.56
C VAL A 9 21.49 -27.38 -5.52
N ILE A 10 22.58 -26.96 -4.90
CA ILE A 10 22.51 -25.92 -3.89
C ILE A 10 22.00 -24.62 -4.49
N ALA A 11 22.40 -24.31 -5.70
CA ALA A 11 21.97 -23.08 -6.35
C ALA A 11 20.45 -23.07 -6.56
N VAL A 12 19.88 -24.19 -6.90
CA VAL A 12 18.43 -24.28 -7.08
C VAL A 12 17.71 -24.02 -5.77
N ALA A 13 18.20 -24.57 -4.71
CA ALA A 13 17.58 -24.38 -3.40
C ALA A 13 17.59 -22.92 -3.00
N ALA A 14 18.67 -22.20 -3.31
CA ALA A 14 18.76 -20.79 -2.98
C ALA A 14 17.73 -19.98 -3.75
N ALA A 15 17.46 -20.34 -4.99
CA ALA A 15 16.48 -19.63 -5.78
C ALA A 15 15.09 -19.77 -5.18
N VAL A 16 14.76 -20.96 -4.72
CA VAL A 16 13.45 -21.18 -4.09
C VAL A 16 13.31 -20.36 -2.82
N SER A 17 14.37 -20.29 -2.04
CA SER A 17 14.32 -19.49 -0.82
C SER A 17 14.08 -18.01 -1.13
N ALA A 18 14.69 -17.51 -2.18
CA ALA A 18 14.51 -16.12 -2.55
C ALA A 18 13.05 -15.83 -2.90
N GLN A 19 12.40 -16.74 -3.59
CA GLN A 19 10.99 -16.54 -3.90
C GLN A 19 10.13 -16.51 -2.66
N ALA A 20 10.43 -17.37 -1.70
CA ALA A 20 9.64 -17.41 -0.49
C ALA A 20 9.78 -16.14 0.33
N ALA A 21 10.80 -15.35 0.07
CA ALA A 21 11.02 -14.12 0.82
C ALA A 21 10.35 -12.90 0.19
N GLU A 22 9.61 -13.08 -0.88
CA GLU A 22 8.94 -11.94 -1.51
C GLU A 22 7.92 -11.35 -0.57
N PRO A 23 7.81 -10.02 -0.53
CA PRO A 23 6.85 -9.38 0.36
C PRO A 23 5.42 -9.55 -0.15
N SER A 24 4.50 -9.48 0.76
CA SER A 24 3.08 -9.51 0.43
C SER A 24 2.60 -8.11 0.09
N MET A 25 1.60 -8.03 -0.77
CA MET A 25 1.01 -6.76 -1.15
C MET A 25 -0.50 -6.83 -1.04
N SER A 26 -1.09 -5.77 -0.51
CA SER A 26 -2.52 -5.65 -0.39
C SER A 26 -2.98 -4.39 -1.10
N PHE A 27 -4.12 -4.45 -1.75
CA PHE A 27 -4.62 -3.37 -2.59
C PHE A 27 -6.10 -3.15 -2.35
N HIS A 28 -6.49 -1.90 -2.12
CA HIS A 28 -7.89 -1.54 -1.92
C HIS A 28 -8.17 -0.23 -2.63
N TYR A 29 -9.44 0.00 -2.95
CA TYR A 29 -9.82 1.26 -3.55
C TYR A 29 -11.21 1.64 -3.08
N VAL A 30 -11.56 2.92 -3.29
CA VAL A 30 -12.89 3.41 -2.99
C VAL A 30 -13.20 4.57 -3.94
N LEU A 31 -14.46 4.68 -4.31
CA LEU A 31 -14.93 5.77 -5.16
C LEU A 31 -15.43 6.90 -4.28
N LEU A 32 -14.91 8.11 -4.51
CA LEU A 32 -15.23 9.26 -3.69
C LEU A 32 -16.09 10.23 -4.48
N GLN A 33 -17.38 10.22 -4.19
CA GLN A 33 -18.33 11.07 -4.88
C GLN A 33 -18.13 12.53 -4.51
N GLY A 34 -18.07 13.39 -5.51
CA GLY A 34 -18.00 14.83 -5.28
C GLY A 34 -16.71 15.32 -4.67
N VAL A 35 -15.66 14.50 -4.69
CA VAL A 35 -14.38 14.84 -4.09
C VAL A 35 -13.36 15.06 -5.19
N GLN A 36 -12.66 16.18 -5.14
CA GLN A 36 -11.62 16.47 -6.12
C GLN A 36 -10.30 15.85 -5.70
N VAL A 37 -9.38 15.74 -6.66
CA VAL A 37 -8.11 15.08 -6.42
C VAL A 37 -7.35 15.74 -5.27
N ASN A 38 -7.32 17.05 -5.21
CA ASN A 38 -6.59 17.73 -4.14
C ASN A 38 -7.16 17.38 -2.77
N ASP A 39 -8.47 17.33 -2.66
CA ASP A 39 -9.11 16.97 -1.41
C ASP A 39 -8.88 15.51 -1.07
N CYS A 40 -8.93 14.65 -2.08
CA CYS A 40 -8.64 13.24 -1.91
C CYS A 40 -7.23 13.05 -1.37
N MET A 41 -6.25 13.74 -1.95
CA MET A 41 -4.86 13.64 -1.51
C MET A 41 -4.69 14.12 -0.08
N GLN A 42 -5.38 15.20 0.29
CA GLN A 42 -5.29 15.70 1.64
C GLN A 42 -5.87 14.72 2.64
N ARG A 43 -7.03 14.15 2.31
CA ARG A 43 -7.62 13.12 3.16
C ARG A 43 -6.72 11.91 3.30
N ALA A 44 -6.07 11.52 2.21
CA ALA A 44 -5.20 10.37 2.22
C ALA A 44 -3.99 10.61 3.11
N ARG A 45 -3.40 11.79 3.04
CA ARG A 45 -2.25 12.10 3.89
C ARG A 45 -2.62 12.11 5.36
N VAL A 46 -3.78 12.65 5.69
CA VAL A 46 -4.26 12.64 7.07
C VAL A 46 -4.50 11.20 7.52
N ALA A 47 -5.09 10.37 6.66
CA ALA A 47 -5.34 8.98 7.00
C ALA A 47 -4.04 8.22 7.25
N LEU A 48 -3.02 8.48 6.42
CA LEU A 48 -1.73 7.82 6.60
C LEU A 48 -1.09 8.21 7.93
N THR A 49 -1.05 9.50 8.23
CA THR A 49 -0.43 9.94 9.49
C THR A 49 -1.24 9.50 10.70
N SER A 50 -2.57 9.46 10.59
CA SER A 50 -3.40 8.95 11.66
C SER A 50 -3.13 7.47 11.91
N GLY A 51 -2.75 6.74 10.88
CA GLY A 51 -2.39 5.33 11.00
C GLY A 51 -0.94 5.09 11.35
N SER A 52 -0.23 6.13 11.76
CA SER A 52 1.16 6.05 12.20
C SER A 52 2.15 5.82 11.07
N PHE A 53 1.77 6.16 9.84
CA PHE A 53 2.72 6.14 8.75
C PHE A 53 3.51 7.44 8.70
N THR A 54 4.74 7.33 8.27
CA THR A 54 5.58 8.50 8.03
C THR A 54 5.55 8.80 6.54
N LEU A 55 5.16 10.01 6.18
CA LEU A 55 5.08 10.39 4.78
C LEU A 55 6.46 10.48 4.17
N ALA A 56 6.58 9.97 2.94
CA ALA A 56 7.83 10.00 2.21
C ALA A 56 7.60 10.80 0.92
N GLU A 57 8.10 10.31 -0.18
CA GLU A 57 8.00 11.03 -1.45
C GLU A 57 6.56 11.13 -1.92
N SER A 58 6.26 12.18 -2.65
CA SER A 58 4.91 12.39 -3.16
C SER A 58 4.94 13.13 -4.48
N GLY A 59 3.81 13.03 -5.21
CA GLY A 59 3.56 13.79 -6.41
C GLY A 59 2.22 14.48 -6.30
N ASN A 60 1.68 14.92 -7.43
CA ASN A 60 0.41 15.64 -7.42
C ASN A 60 -0.75 14.74 -7.00
N ASN A 61 -0.70 13.47 -7.38
CA ASN A 61 -1.82 12.57 -7.11
C ASN A 61 -1.36 11.24 -6.53
N TRP A 62 -0.20 11.21 -5.89
CA TRP A 62 0.27 9.99 -5.24
C TRP A 62 1.15 10.36 -4.04
N GLN A 63 1.24 9.44 -3.11
CA GLN A 63 2.01 9.63 -1.88
C GLN A 63 2.55 8.29 -1.41
N TYR A 64 3.84 8.20 -1.14
CA TYR A 64 4.44 7.07 -0.45
C TYR A 64 4.50 7.35 1.04
N ALA A 65 4.43 6.29 1.82
CA ALA A 65 4.58 6.41 3.28
C ALA A 65 5.11 5.09 3.80
N THR A 66 5.77 5.14 4.97
CA THR A 66 6.36 3.95 5.54
C THR A 66 5.95 3.77 6.99
N GLN A 67 5.95 2.52 7.42
CA GLN A 67 5.74 2.18 8.82
C GLN A 67 6.48 0.89 9.08
N GLY A 68 7.65 0.98 9.74
CA GLY A 68 8.51 -0.16 9.94
C GLY A 68 8.92 -0.74 8.59
N ASP A 69 8.66 -2.01 8.39
CA ASP A 69 9.02 -2.71 7.16
C ASP A 69 7.93 -2.64 6.11
N TYR A 70 6.93 -1.80 6.31
CA TYR A 70 5.81 -1.69 5.39
C TYR A 70 5.89 -0.41 4.60
N LEU A 71 5.53 -0.51 3.32
CA LEU A 71 5.50 0.63 2.42
C LEU A 71 4.09 0.79 1.90
N ALA A 72 3.55 1.98 2.02
CA ALA A 72 2.22 2.29 1.50
C ALA A 72 2.35 3.21 0.32
N LEU A 73 1.49 3.01 -0.66
CA LEU A 73 1.34 3.92 -1.77
C LEU A 73 -0.13 4.24 -1.89
N ILE A 74 -0.46 5.52 -1.92
CA ILE A 74 -1.81 5.93 -2.22
C ILE A 74 -1.81 6.75 -3.49
N SER A 75 -2.94 6.74 -4.17
CA SER A 75 -3.09 7.52 -5.38
C SER A 75 -4.55 7.94 -5.50
N CYS A 76 -4.76 9.16 -5.99
CA CYS A 76 -6.09 9.67 -6.28
C CYS A 76 -6.18 9.92 -7.77
N VAL A 77 -7.05 9.18 -8.44
CA VAL A 77 -7.17 9.26 -9.89
C VAL A 77 -8.30 10.22 -10.25
N PRO A 78 -8.03 11.25 -11.04
CA PRO A 78 -9.07 12.19 -11.46
C PRO A 78 -10.08 11.48 -12.37
N ALA A 79 -11.27 11.39 -11.90
CA ALA A 79 -12.35 10.74 -12.61
C ALA A 79 -13.64 11.19 -11.96
N GLN A 80 -14.76 10.67 -12.43
CA GLN A 80 -16.04 10.95 -11.81
C GLN A 80 -16.78 9.66 -11.59
N PRO A 81 -16.74 9.17 -10.35
CA PRO A 81 -16.13 9.79 -9.15
C PRO A 81 -14.63 9.62 -9.10
N THR A 82 -13.98 10.43 -8.30
CA THR A 82 -12.54 10.29 -8.05
C THR A 82 -12.28 8.91 -7.45
N VAL A 83 -11.21 8.26 -7.90
CA VAL A 83 -10.88 6.93 -7.40
C VAL A 83 -9.67 7.04 -6.49
N PHE A 84 -9.84 6.57 -5.25
CA PHE A 84 -8.75 6.51 -4.29
C PHE A 84 -8.23 5.09 -4.24
N PHE A 85 -6.92 4.94 -4.40
CA PHE A 85 -6.25 3.64 -4.28
C PHE A 85 -5.31 3.64 -3.10
N VAL A 86 -5.22 2.52 -2.42
CA VAL A 86 -4.17 2.32 -1.42
C VAL A 86 -3.61 0.93 -1.59
N SER A 87 -2.28 0.84 -1.55
CA SER A 87 -1.58 -0.43 -1.64
C SER A 87 -0.53 -0.45 -0.55
N VAL A 88 -0.43 -1.56 0.17
CA VAL A 88 0.57 -1.71 1.22
C VAL A 88 1.34 -2.99 0.95
N ALA A 89 2.66 -2.89 0.97
CA ALA A 89 3.55 -4.02 0.80
C ALA A 89 4.39 -4.20 2.05
N GLY A 90 4.62 -5.43 2.44
CA GLY A 90 5.45 -5.71 3.61
C GLY A 90 5.57 -7.19 3.86
N PRO A 91 6.22 -7.57 4.97
CA PRO A 91 6.56 -8.97 5.21
C PRO A 91 5.38 -9.88 5.50
N GLN A 92 4.28 -9.36 6.02
CA GLN A 92 3.15 -10.21 6.36
C GLN A 92 1.90 -9.72 5.68
N SER A 93 1.27 -10.63 4.95
CA SER A 93 0.11 -10.30 4.13
C SER A 93 -1.08 -9.82 4.97
N GLU A 94 -1.32 -10.47 6.09
CA GLU A 94 -2.44 -10.09 6.94
C GLU A 94 -2.29 -8.68 7.49
N GLN A 95 -1.09 -8.34 7.93
CA GLN A 95 -0.81 -7.02 8.44
C GLN A 95 -0.92 -5.97 7.34
N ALA A 96 -0.39 -6.28 6.16
CA ALA A 96 -0.49 -5.34 5.03
C ALA A 96 -1.95 -5.11 4.66
N THR A 97 -2.77 -6.14 4.68
CA THR A 97 -4.19 -6.02 4.39
C THR A 97 -4.88 -5.13 5.41
N GLN A 98 -4.58 -5.31 6.69
CA GLN A 98 -5.20 -4.50 7.73
C GLN A 98 -4.79 -3.05 7.61
N MET A 99 -3.53 -2.79 7.31
CA MET A 99 -3.06 -1.42 7.12
C MET A 99 -3.75 -0.75 5.95
N ALA A 100 -3.85 -1.44 4.81
CA ALA A 100 -4.49 -0.87 3.64
C ALA A 100 -5.96 -0.61 3.89
N ARG A 101 -6.63 -1.56 4.53
CA ARG A 101 -8.05 -1.41 4.84
C ARG A 101 -8.29 -0.25 5.80
N SER A 102 -7.42 -0.10 6.77
CA SER A 102 -7.55 0.96 7.74
C SER A 102 -7.42 2.34 7.08
N VAL A 103 -6.45 2.49 6.19
CA VAL A 103 -6.29 3.75 5.47
C VAL A 103 -7.51 4.03 4.60
N ARG A 104 -7.98 3.02 3.87
CA ARG A 104 -9.17 3.18 3.03
C ARG A 104 -10.37 3.62 3.87
N ASP A 105 -10.57 2.99 4.99
CA ASP A 105 -11.72 3.30 5.84
C ASP A 105 -11.65 4.71 6.39
N LEU A 106 -10.46 5.19 6.73
CA LEU A 106 -10.31 6.55 7.21
C LEU A 106 -10.62 7.58 6.14
N VAL A 107 -10.19 7.31 4.90
CA VAL A 107 -10.49 8.21 3.79
C VAL A 107 -12.00 8.21 3.51
N GLU A 108 -12.60 7.04 3.51
CA GLU A 108 -14.03 6.91 3.22
C GLU A 108 -14.87 7.57 4.30
N ARG A 109 -14.46 7.42 5.54
CA ARG A 109 -15.19 7.98 6.67
C ARG A 109 -15.24 9.49 6.64
N ARG A 110 -14.16 10.12 6.20
CA ARG A 110 -14.13 11.56 6.10
C ARG A 110 -15.07 12.07 5.04
N GLN A 111 -15.37 11.25 4.05
CA GLN A 111 -16.32 11.62 3.06
C GLN A 111 -17.74 11.59 3.60
N ALA A 112 -17.98 10.61 4.41
CA ALA A 112 -19.32 10.40 4.87
C ALA A 112 -19.88 11.46 5.75
N PRO A 113 -19.36 12.17 6.37
CA PRO A 113 -19.81 12.99 7.33
C PRO A 113 -20.69 13.92 7.21
N THR A 114 -20.62 14.29 6.97
CA THR A 114 -21.28 15.20 6.85
C THR A 114 -22.52 15.21 7.15
N THR A 115 -22.94 14.90 7.27
CA THR A 115 -24.13 14.88 7.45
C THR A 115 -24.64 15.36 8.45
N LYS A 116 -24.52 15.69 8.88
CA LYS A 116 -25.08 16.04 9.71
C LYS A 116 -25.58 16.54 9.81
#